data_f1a68ab6d1d48cefdae637b8e7329967
#
_entry.id   f1a68ab6d1d48cefdae637b8e7329967
#
_cell.length_a   1.000
_cell.length_b   1.000
_cell.length_c   1.000
_cell.angle_alpha   90.00
_cell.angle_beta   90.00
_cell.angle_gamma   90.00
#
_symmetry.space_group_name_H-M   'P 1'
#
loop_
_entity.id
_entity.type
_entity.pdbx_description
1 polymer ?
#
loop_
_entity_poly.entity_id
_entity_poly.type
_entity_poly.pdbx_seq_one_letter_code
_entity_poly.pdbx_strand_id
1 'polypeptide(L)'
;MYPKQTLFQTIHAESDWEYQRKMSRYHDMSYSNLILHKNENSQYQYFEINMPYLILYENVNPAANSSMYIELSESSIVDAHMDYKAFSSMGGLRLHSHDFYELTFVLSGELNMRIEDEYITYRPGECCLCNKNIHHVEVMDHNTEIVLFLLKEEYLRDLISANYYYDGDGNPHAIGSVFQRFFRENKKNSLYDAKVYTDFRLFNTSPQDQFFDVINRMVDEISGNHSGKSHMMKALFCRFIEMLEISNNYQTEVHWAKLSNDEQIVYKIANAYQNKLGLFSRSEIEELTGYNSDYVERIMKRSTGKTLSAYGKTFLLKKAADMLTDTDKKVGDICELLGYSNRNYFNKLFFKEYGMTPSEYRKS
;
A
#
# COMPACT_ATOMS: atom_id res chain seq x y z
N MET A 1 21.61 -25.65 12.89
CA MET A 1 21.36 -24.63 13.93
C MET A 1 22.26 -23.45 13.59
N TYR A 2 21.79 -22.57 12.70
CA TYR A 2 22.50 -21.32 12.43
C TYR A 2 22.39 -20.47 13.69
N PRO A 3 23.46 -19.83 14.15
CA PRO A 3 23.37 -18.94 15.29
C PRO A 3 22.33 -17.86 14.95
N LYS A 4 21.52 -17.50 15.93
CA LYS A 4 20.59 -16.35 15.88
C LYS A 4 21.34 -15.02 15.73
N GLN A 5 22.37 -14.96 14.94
CA GLN A 5 23.08 -13.76 14.59
C GLN A 5 22.39 -13.19 13.36
N THR A 6 21.36 -12.49 13.67
CA THR A 6 20.83 -11.30 13.06
C THR A 6 21.03 -11.15 11.56
N LEU A 7 19.89 -11.18 10.88
CA LEU A 7 19.63 -10.79 9.50
C LEU A 7 20.48 -9.61 9.02
N PHE A 8 20.88 -8.72 9.90
CA PHE A 8 21.51 -7.44 9.60
C PHE A 8 22.92 -7.29 10.15
N GLN A 9 23.46 -8.28 10.85
CA GLN A 9 24.87 -8.23 11.29
C GLN A 9 25.84 -8.32 10.12
N THR A 10 25.45 -8.95 9.01
CA THR A 10 26.27 -8.98 7.80
C THR A 10 26.38 -7.59 7.18
N ILE A 11 25.28 -6.82 7.16
CA ILE A 11 25.29 -5.42 6.69
C ILE A 11 26.18 -4.57 7.60
N HIS A 12 26.18 -4.80 8.91
CA HIS A 12 27.02 -4.08 9.86
C HIS A 12 28.50 -4.48 9.85
N ALA A 13 28.83 -5.73 9.50
CA ALA A 13 30.21 -6.22 9.48
C ALA A 13 31.00 -5.72 8.27
N GLU A 14 30.33 -5.40 7.17
CA GLU A 14 30.92 -4.91 5.93
C GLU A 14 30.78 -3.40 5.73
N SER A 15 30.04 -2.71 6.61
CA SER A 15 29.89 -1.26 6.50
C SER A 15 31.20 -0.57 6.86
N ASP A 16 31.86 -0.03 5.85
CA ASP A 16 33.03 0.81 5.93
C ASP A 16 32.86 1.91 6.99
N TRP A 17 33.90 2.20 7.77
CA TRP A 17 33.95 3.23 8.79
C TRP A 17 33.52 4.61 8.28
N GLU A 18 33.74 4.92 7.00
CA GLU A 18 33.24 6.13 6.35
C GLU A 18 31.72 6.17 6.22
N TYR A 19 31.08 5.04 6.02
CA TYR A 19 29.64 4.89 5.96
C TYR A 19 29.02 5.16 7.35
N GLN A 20 29.52 4.55 8.40
CA GLN A 20 29.08 4.83 9.78
C GLN A 20 29.30 6.28 10.19
N ARG A 21 30.38 6.92 9.72
CA ARG A 21 30.65 8.33 9.98
C ARG A 21 29.72 9.28 9.25
N LYS A 22 29.23 8.93 8.09
CA LYS A 22 28.15 9.63 7.37
C LYS A 22 26.83 9.46 8.09
N MET A 23 26.52 8.28 8.61
CA MET A 23 25.23 7.91 9.21
C MET A 23 25.01 8.53 10.58
N SER A 24 26.07 8.76 11.39
CA SER A 24 25.95 9.46 12.68
C SER A 24 25.46 10.91 12.57
N ARG A 25 25.22 11.44 11.38
CA ARG A 25 24.70 12.79 11.11
C ARG A 25 23.25 12.83 10.65
N TYR A 26 22.60 11.69 10.43
CA TYR A 26 21.24 11.65 9.86
C TYR A 26 20.16 11.60 10.92
N HIS A 27 19.95 12.72 11.61
CA HIS A 27 18.65 13.08 12.16
C HIS A 27 17.68 13.55 11.04
N ASP A 28 18.12 13.50 9.79
CA ASP A 28 17.39 14.00 8.64
C ASP A 28 17.09 12.82 7.71
N MET A 29 15.80 12.45 7.60
CA MET A 29 15.26 11.44 6.68
C MET A 29 15.38 11.85 5.20
N SER A 30 16.18 12.86 4.87
CA SER A 30 16.31 13.43 3.52
C SER A 30 16.84 12.44 2.48
N TYR A 31 17.38 11.30 2.89
CA TYR A 31 17.87 10.24 2.00
C TYR A 31 16.97 9.01 2.00
N SER A 32 15.91 9.01 2.77
CA SER A 32 14.91 7.94 2.75
C SER A 32 14.12 7.97 1.43
N ASN A 33 13.87 6.80 0.88
CA ASN A 33 12.94 6.64 -0.24
C ASN A 33 11.48 6.64 0.23
N LEU A 34 11.24 6.59 1.53
CA LEU A 34 9.94 6.78 2.14
C LEU A 34 9.67 8.27 2.35
N ILE A 35 8.73 8.82 1.60
CA ILE A 35 8.42 10.24 1.57
C ILE A 35 7.25 10.53 2.49
N LEU A 36 7.50 11.31 3.55
CA LEU A 36 6.47 11.80 4.45
C LEU A 36 5.87 13.11 3.95
N HIS A 37 4.59 13.11 3.64
CA HIS A 37 3.82 14.32 3.36
C HIS A 37 3.22 14.88 4.64
N LYS A 38 3.78 15.98 5.12
CA LYS A 38 3.26 16.71 6.30
C LYS A 38 2.07 17.57 5.85
N ASN A 39 0.90 17.28 6.37
CA ASN A 39 -0.25 18.17 6.27
C ASN A 39 -0.53 18.74 7.67
N GLU A 40 -0.20 20.01 7.91
CA GLU A 40 -0.33 20.68 9.22
C GLU A 40 -1.79 20.65 9.75
N ASN A 41 -2.77 20.51 8.85
CA ASN A 41 -4.18 20.47 9.20
C ASN A 41 -4.75 19.05 9.34
N SER A 42 -3.95 18.00 9.11
CA SER A 42 -4.36 16.60 9.23
C SER A 42 -3.83 15.98 10.53
N GLN A 43 -4.72 15.26 11.22
CA GLN A 43 -4.31 14.40 12.34
C GLN A 43 -3.59 13.12 11.85
N TYR A 44 -3.62 12.84 10.54
CA TYR A 44 -3.03 11.67 9.90
C TYR A 44 -1.78 12.06 9.11
N GLN A 45 -0.80 11.17 9.10
CA GLN A 45 0.35 11.25 8.21
C GLN A 45 0.06 10.51 6.91
N TYR A 46 0.77 10.86 5.85
CA TYR A 46 0.69 10.17 4.57
C TYR A 46 2.08 9.90 4.03
N PHE A 47 2.33 8.63 3.70
CA PHE A 47 3.60 8.18 3.16
C PHE A 47 3.46 7.77 1.70
N GLU A 48 4.54 7.98 0.96
CA GLU A 48 4.66 7.63 -0.46
C GLU A 48 6.03 7.04 -0.75
N ILE A 49 6.11 6.11 -1.71
CA ILE A 49 7.36 5.61 -2.26
C ILE A 49 7.40 5.84 -3.77
N ASN A 50 8.59 6.20 -4.33
CA ASN A 50 8.78 6.44 -5.77
C ASN A 50 9.39 5.25 -6.51
N MET A 51 9.32 4.05 -5.95
CA MET A 51 9.89 2.84 -6.49
C MET A 51 8.87 1.69 -6.41
N PRO A 52 9.08 0.59 -7.17
CA PRO A 52 8.15 -0.53 -7.19
C PRO A 52 7.94 -1.17 -5.82
N TYR A 53 8.99 -1.26 -5.01
CA TYR A 53 8.95 -1.77 -3.64
C TYR A 53 10.04 -1.16 -2.77
N LEU A 54 9.83 -1.21 -1.45
CA LEU A 54 10.78 -0.87 -0.42
C LEU A 54 10.67 -1.89 0.71
N ILE A 55 11.79 -2.30 1.30
CA ILE A 55 11.81 -3.17 2.46
C ILE A 55 12.34 -2.36 3.62
N LEU A 56 11.57 -2.32 4.72
CA LEU A 56 11.99 -1.70 5.96
C LEU A 56 12.20 -2.77 7.02
N TYR A 57 13.27 -2.65 7.76
CA TYR A 57 13.51 -3.42 8.96
C TYR A 57 13.54 -2.47 10.14
N GLU A 58 12.78 -2.80 11.16
CA GLU A 58 12.74 -2.05 12.40
C GLU A 58 12.98 -2.97 13.59
N ASN A 59 13.89 -2.57 14.45
CA ASN A 59 14.16 -3.21 15.73
C ASN A 59 14.10 -2.16 16.83
N VAL A 60 13.14 -2.29 17.71
CA VAL A 60 12.87 -1.33 18.77
C VAL A 60 13.03 -2.01 20.13
N ASN A 61 13.85 -1.43 21.00
CA ASN A 61 14.04 -1.88 22.39
C ASN A 61 13.85 -0.71 23.35
N PRO A 62 12.64 -0.46 23.84
CA PRO A 62 12.36 0.64 24.76
C PRO A 62 13.14 0.54 26.06
N ALA A 63 13.37 -0.67 26.59
CA ALA A 63 14.12 -0.88 27.83
C ALA A 63 15.59 -0.49 27.70
N ALA A 64 16.17 -0.66 26.53
CA ALA A 64 17.53 -0.24 26.22
C ALA A 64 17.58 1.21 25.66
N ASN A 65 16.44 1.89 25.54
CA ASN A 65 16.31 3.20 24.88
C ASN A 65 16.95 3.23 23.47
N SER A 66 16.73 2.16 22.70
CA SER A 66 17.37 1.94 21.40
C SER A 66 16.35 1.62 20.34
N SER A 67 16.53 2.15 19.16
CA SER A 67 15.83 1.74 17.95
C SER A 67 16.78 1.72 16.75
N MET A 68 16.55 0.76 15.85
CA MET A 68 17.29 0.62 14.60
C MET A 68 16.29 0.54 13.46
N TYR A 69 16.55 1.29 12.42
CA TYR A 69 15.78 1.36 11.19
C TYR A 69 16.71 1.11 10.02
N ILE A 70 16.35 0.18 9.15
CA ILE A 70 17.09 -0.07 7.91
C ILE A 70 16.10 -0.08 6.75
N GLU A 71 16.40 0.71 5.74
CA GLU A 71 15.67 0.79 4.50
C GLU A 71 16.48 0.14 3.37
N LEU A 72 15.86 -0.78 2.66
CA LEU A 72 16.47 -1.56 1.58
C LEU A 72 15.68 -1.34 0.28
N SER A 73 16.38 -0.86 -0.74
CA SER A 73 15.86 -0.74 -2.11
C SER A 73 16.83 -1.35 -3.11
N GLU A 74 16.43 -1.48 -4.38
CA GLU A 74 17.35 -1.94 -5.43
C GLU A 74 18.58 -1.04 -5.63
N SER A 75 18.46 0.23 -5.24
CA SER A 75 19.46 1.27 -5.52
C SER A 75 20.19 1.77 -4.27
N SER A 76 19.68 1.51 -3.07
CA SER A 76 20.23 2.07 -1.84
C SER A 76 19.92 1.23 -0.61
N ILE A 77 20.82 1.31 0.36
CA ILE A 77 20.63 0.84 1.73
C ILE A 77 20.82 2.06 2.62
N VAL A 78 19.81 2.35 3.44
CA VAL A 78 19.85 3.46 4.40
C VAL A 78 19.61 2.86 5.77
N ASP A 79 20.49 3.12 6.74
CA ASP A 79 20.28 2.68 8.11
C ASP A 79 20.31 3.89 9.07
N ALA A 80 19.56 3.81 10.14
CA ALA A 80 19.52 4.81 11.18
C ALA A 80 19.43 4.13 12.56
N HIS A 81 20.26 4.60 13.47
CA HIS A 81 20.18 4.24 14.88
C HIS A 81 19.76 5.48 15.66
N MET A 82 18.76 5.36 16.49
CA MET A 82 18.27 6.46 17.30
C MET A 82 17.82 6.00 18.69
N ASP A 83 17.74 6.95 19.60
CA ASP A 83 17.11 6.70 20.89
C ASP A 83 15.63 6.39 20.70
N TYR A 84 15.10 5.43 21.44
CA TYR A 84 13.67 5.10 21.41
C TYR A 84 12.79 6.34 21.69
N LYS A 85 13.22 7.22 22.59
CA LYS A 85 12.49 8.47 22.86
C LYS A 85 12.45 9.39 21.64
N ALA A 86 13.53 9.47 20.87
CA ALA A 86 13.57 10.22 19.62
C ALA A 86 12.65 9.55 18.58
N PHE A 87 12.73 8.23 18.40
CA PHE A 87 11.87 7.44 17.53
C PHE A 87 10.38 7.68 17.83
N SER A 88 9.97 7.52 19.09
CA SER A 88 8.58 7.72 19.51
C SER A 88 8.09 9.17 19.35
N SER A 89 9.01 10.16 19.45
CA SER A 89 8.69 11.58 19.28
C SER A 89 8.62 12.04 17.83
N MET A 90 9.28 11.35 16.90
CA MET A 90 9.31 11.71 15.47
C MET A 90 8.01 11.40 14.73
N GLY A 91 7.02 10.88 15.42
CA GLY A 91 5.70 10.60 14.86
C GLY A 91 5.56 9.20 14.29
N GLY A 92 6.50 8.29 14.55
CA GLY A 92 6.37 6.86 14.25
C GLY A 92 5.21 6.17 14.96
N LEU A 93 4.50 6.89 15.85
CA LEU A 93 3.32 6.41 16.58
C LEU A 93 2.03 7.14 16.17
N ARG A 94 2.00 7.78 15.00
CA ARG A 94 0.79 8.45 14.51
C ARG A 94 0.10 7.62 13.45
N LEU A 95 -1.22 7.58 13.53
CA LEU A 95 -2.03 7.00 12.48
C LEU A 95 -1.64 7.59 11.12
N HIS A 96 -1.32 6.73 10.19
CA HIS A 96 -0.91 7.10 8.84
C HIS A 96 -1.61 6.23 7.79
N SER A 97 -1.58 6.70 6.57
CA SER A 97 -1.94 5.96 5.36
C SER A 97 -0.86 6.19 4.30
N HIS A 98 -0.92 5.46 3.20
CA HIS A 98 0.14 5.47 2.20
C HIS A 98 -0.39 5.15 0.80
N ASP A 99 0.46 5.30 -0.24
CA ASP A 99 0.12 5.03 -1.64
C ASP A 99 0.52 3.61 -2.12
N PHE A 100 0.94 2.76 -1.20
CA PHE A 100 1.40 1.38 -1.43
C PHE A 100 0.56 0.37 -0.63
N TYR A 101 0.79 -0.91 -0.83
CA TYR A 101 0.34 -1.98 0.05
C TYR A 101 1.46 -2.29 1.03
N GLU A 102 1.11 -2.43 2.30
CA GLU A 102 2.07 -2.72 3.35
C GLU A 102 1.82 -4.09 3.94
N LEU A 103 2.85 -4.94 3.88
CA LEU A 103 2.86 -6.24 4.52
C LEU A 103 3.85 -6.18 5.70
N THR A 104 3.32 -6.12 6.91
CA THR A 104 4.10 -6.07 8.16
C THR A 104 4.25 -7.48 8.71
N PHE A 105 5.48 -7.98 8.81
CA PHE A 105 5.80 -9.33 9.31
C PHE A 105 6.60 -9.23 10.62
N VAL A 106 6.15 -9.93 11.67
CA VAL A 106 6.81 -9.92 12.98
C VAL A 106 7.91 -10.98 13.03
N LEU A 107 9.15 -10.55 13.28
CA LEU A 107 10.31 -11.43 13.42
C LEU A 107 10.50 -11.89 14.86
N SER A 108 10.42 -10.97 15.82
CA SER A 108 10.52 -11.26 17.24
C SER A 108 9.76 -10.26 18.10
N GLY A 109 9.46 -10.64 19.35
CA GLY A 109 8.64 -9.83 20.25
C GLY A 109 7.14 -9.88 19.91
N GLU A 110 6.40 -8.87 20.30
CA GLU A 110 4.98 -8.70 19.97
C GLU A 110 4.79 -7.32 19.33
N LEU A 111 4.03 -7.26 18.25
CA LEU A 111 3.66 -6.00 17.61
C LEU A 111 2.20 -5.68 17.92
N ASN A 112 1.97 -4.56 18.57
CA ASN A 112 0.65 -3.99 18.70
C ASN A 112 0.41 -3.04 17.52
N MET A 113 -0.62 -3.31 16.72
CA MET A 113 -1.07 -2.41 15.66
C MET A 113 -2.40 -1.78 16.05
N ARG A 114 -2.51 -0.48 15.86
CA ARG A 114 -3.81 0.17 15.79
C ARG A 114 -4.19 0.31 14.33
N ILE A 115 -5.28 -0.33 13.92
CA ILE A 115 -5.84 -0.25 12.56
C ILE A 115 -7.20 0.41 12.70
N GLU A 116 -7.32 1.67 12.21
CA GLU A 116 -8.48 2.54 12.44
C GLU A 116 -8.79 2.64 13.95
N ASP A 117 -9.92 2.09 14.38
CA ASP A 117 -10.36 2.10 15.78
C ASP A 117 -10.08 0.78 16.51
N GLU A 118 -9.46 -0.20 15.87
CA GLU A 118 -9.19 -1.52 16.42
C GLU A 118 -7.72 -1.65 16.84
N TYR A 119 -7.48 -2.37 17.94
CA TYR A 119 -6.15 -2.73 18.42
C TYR A 119 -5.94 -4.22 18.26
N ILE A 120 -4.88 -4.59 17.56
CA ILE A 120 -4.58 -5.96 17.17
C ILE A 120 -3.13 -6.26 17.52
N THR A 121 -2.88 -7.39 18.20
CA THR A 121 -1.52 -7.84 18.53
C THR A 121 -1.11 -8.95 17.59
N TYR A 122 0.07 -8.83 16.98
CA TYR A 122 0.71 -9.84 16.15
C TYR A 122 1.92 -10.42 16.86
N ARG A 123 2.11 -11.74 16.70
CA ARG A 123 3.20 -12.51 17.30
C ARG A 123 4.24 -12.89 16.26
N PRO A 124 5.45 -13.35 16.69
CA PRO A 124 6.47 -13.79 15.76
C PRO A 124 5.97 -14.81 14.73
N GLY A 125 6.20 -14.52 13.47
CA GLY A 125 5.72 -15.30 12.33
C GLY A 125 4.33 -14.91 11.82
N GLU A 126 3.60 -14.04 12.51
CA GLU A 126 2.33 -13.49 12.03
C GLU A 126 2.55 -12.22 11.22
N CYS A 127 1.59 -11.87 10.37
CA CYS A 127 1.65 -10.62 9.61
C CYS A 127 0.28 -10.04 9.29
N CYS A 128 0.31 -8.77 8.89
CA CYS A 128 -0.82 -8.01 8.40
C CYS A 128 -0.51 -7.44 7.02
N LEU A 129 -1.50 -7.49 6.12
CA LEU A 129 -1.45 -6.78 4.84
C LEU A 129 -2.48 -5.67 4.85
N CYS A 130 -2.03 -4.42 4.87
CA CYS A 130 -2.85 -3.21 4.80
C CYS A 130 -2.93 -2.66 3.38
N ASN A 131 -4.11 -2.18 2.99
CA ASN A 131 -4.26 -1.45 1.74
C ASN A 131 -3.96 0.05 1.92
N LYS A 132 -3.95 0.79 0.80
CA LYS A 132 -3.58 2.21 0.73
C LYS A 132 -4.47 3.15 1.55
N ASN A 133 -5.70 2.78 1.87
CA ASN A 133 -6.68 3.65 2.53
C ASN A 133 -6.85 3.39 4.02
N ILE A 134 -6.27 2.32 4.53
CA ILE A 134 -6.25 2.01 5.96
C ILE A 134 -5.39 3.04 6.68
N HIS A 135 -5.93 3.62 7.76
CA HIS A 135 -5.09 4.32 8.73
C HIS A 135 -4.65 3.33 9.80
N HIS A 136 -3.36 3.20 9.97
CA HIS A 136 -2.78 2.31 10.96
C HIS A 136 -1.54 2.93 11.60
N VAL A 137 -1.05 2.29 12.64
CA VAL A 137 0.21 2.61 13.28
C VAL A 137 0.74 1.39 14.03
N GLU A 138 2.03 1.15 13.91
CA GLU A 138 2.81 0.16 14.63
C GLU A 138 3.13 0.72 16.01
N VAL A 139 2.51 0.16 17.05
CA VAL A 139 2.76 0.55 18.45
C VAL A 139 3.86 -0.34 19.02
N MET A 140 5.10 0.11 18.89
CA MET A 140 6.29 -0.63 19.35
C MET A 140 6.69 -0.17 20.75
N ASP A 141 5.89 -0.51 21.74
CA ASP A 141 6.12 -0.18 23.14
C ASP A 141 6.86 -1.28 23.94
N HIS A 142 7.19 -2.37 23.26
CA HIS A 142 7.95 -3.51 23.76
C HIS A 142 9.16 -3.79 22.86
N ASN A 143 10.00 -4.76 23.27
CA ASN A 143 11.06 -5.23 22.40
C ASN A 143 10.45 -5.96 21.19
N THR A 144 10.52 -5.32 20.04
CA THR A 144 9.85 -5.75 18.81
C THR A 144 10.79 -5.64 17.62
N GLU A 145 10.77 -6.66 16.78
CA GLU A 145 11.54 -6.71 15.54
C GLU A 145 10.59 -7.07 14.39
N ILE A 146 10.52 -6.22 13.38
CA ILE A 146 9.61 -6.39 12.25
C ILE A 146 10.30 -6.13 10.91
N VAL A 147 9.73 -6.70 9.87
CA VAL A 147 10.02 -6.32 8.48
C VAL A 147 8.72 -5.86 7.82
N LEU A 148 8.78 -4.70 7.18
CA LEU A 148 7.69 -4.16 6.39
C LEU A 148 8.07 -4.26 4.91
N PHE A 149 7.17 -4.83 4.11
CA PHE A 149 7.28 -4.84 2.66
C PHE A 149 6.29 -3.83 2.10
N LEU A 150 6.80 -2.72 1.61
CA LEU A 150 6.04 -1.65 1.00
C LEU A 150 6.01 -1.90 -0.51
N LEU A 151 4.82 -2.19 -1.07
CA LEU A 151 4.69 -2.68 -2.43
C LEU A 151 3.71 -1.80 -3.21
N LYS A 152 4.16 -1.20 -4.31
CA LYS A 152 3.25 -0.52 -5.24
C LYS A 152 2.25 -1.50 -5.81
N GLU A 153 1.04 -1.04 -6.09
CA GLU A 153 -0.04 -1.89 -6.58
C GLU A 153 0.34 -2.66 -7.85
N GLU A 154 0.97 -1.98 -8.80
CA GLU A 154 1.40 -2.59 -10.07
C GLU A 154 2.41 -3.72 -9.83
N TYR A 155 3.38 -3.49 -8.95
CA TYR A 155 4.38 -4.50 -8.60
C TYR A 155 3.75 -5.72 -7.92
N LEU A 156 2.89 -5.51 -6.92
CA LEU A 156 2.21 -6.59 -6.23
C LEU A 156 1.27 -7.38 -7.15
N ARG A 157 0.59 -6.70 -8.08
CA ARG A 157 -0.22 -7.38 -9.12
C ARG A 157 0.62 -8.23 -10.05
N ASP A 158 1.78 -7.75 -10.46
CA ASP A 158 2.72 -8.50 -11.29
C ASP A 158 3.21 -9.76 -10.56
N LEU A 159 3.58 -9.64 -9.29
CA LEU A 159 3.96 -10.79 -8.45
C LEU A 159 2.86 -11.87 -8.38
N ILE A 160 1.61 -11.45 -8.22
CA ILE A 160 0.47 -12.37 -8.05
C ILE A 160 0.07 -12.98 -9.39
N SER A 161 0.11 -12.21 -10.48
CA SER A 161 -0.31 -12.67 -11.81
C SER A 161 0.68 -13.66 -12.44
N ALA A 162 1.96 -13.58 -12.06
CA ALA A 162 3.02 -14.45 -12.58
C ALA A 162 3.08 -15.83 -11.90
N ASN A 163 2.30 -16.05 -10.83
CA ASN A 163 2.45 -17.20 -9.95
C ASN A 163 1.43 -18.29 -10.23
N TYR A 164 1.83 -19.21 -11.11
CA TYR A 164 1.19 -20.49 -11.26
C TYR A 164 2.22 -21.59 -10.96
N TYR A 165 1.81 -22.59 -10.18
CA TYR A 165 2.50 -23.88 -10.18
C TYR A 165 1.61 -24.93 -10.84
N TYR A 166 2.22 -25.95 -11.40
CA TYR A 166 1.50 -27.07 -11.96
C TYR A 166 1.59 -28.26 -10.99
N ASP A 167 0.46 -28.87 -10.69
CA ASP A 167 0.43 -30.09 -9.89
C ASP A 167 1.01 -31.27 -10.64
N GLY A 168 1.08 -32.46 -9.98
CA GLY A 168 1.59 -33.68 -10.60
C GLY A 168 0.80 -34.17 -11.82
N ASP A 169 -0.41 -33.68 -12.02
CA ASP A 169 -1.30 -33.98 -13.14
C ASP A 169 -1.24 -32.90 -14.25
N GLY A 170 -0.42 -31.86 -14.05
CA GLY A 170 -0.23 -30.77 -15.00
C GLY A 170 -1.31 -29.69 -14.96
N ASN A 171 -2.15 -29.63 -13.93
CA ASN A 171 -3.14 -28.57 -13.79
C ASN A 171 -2.51 -27.31 -13.19
N PRO A 172 -2.82 -26.12 -13.72
CA PRO A 172 -2.32 -24.87 -13.17
C PRO A 172 -3.04 -24.51 -11.87
N HIS A 173 -2.29 -24.24 -10.83
CA HIS A 173 -2.78 -23.69 -9.58
C HIS A 173 -2.20 -22.28 -9.39
N ALA A 174 -3.07 -21.30 -9.19
CA ALA A 174 -2.65 -19.94 -8.88
C ALA A 174 -2.16 -19.88 -7.43
N ILE A 175 -0.92 -19.42 -7.24
CA ILE A 175 -0.43 -18.97 -5.94
C ILE A 175 -0.94 -17.54 -5.76
N GLY A 176 -1.35 -17.19 -4.56
CA GLY A 176 -1.82 -15.84 -4.30
C GLY A 176 -3.35 -15.76 -4.16
N SER A 177 -4.03 -16.86 -3.80
CA SER A 177 -5.49 -16.87 -3.67
C SER A 177 -6.02 -15.87 -2.64
N VAL A 178 -5.31 -15.68 -1.52
CA VAL A 178 -5.63 -14.70 -0.47
C VAL A 178 -5.40 -13.29 -1.00
N PHE A 179 -4.24 -13.05 -1.63
CA PHE A 179 -3.91 -11.77 -2.24
C PHE A 179 -4.84 -11.43 -3.41
N GLN A 180 -5.22 -12.41 -4.24
CA GLN A 180 -6.22 -12.21 -5.30
C GLN A 180 -7.59 -11.86 -4.73
N ARG A 181 -8.00 -12.50 -3.62
CA ARG A 181 -9.23 -12.18 -2.91
C ARG A 181 -9.15 -10.76 -2.34
N PHE A 182 -8.06 -10.41 -1.69
CA PHE A 182 -7.81 -9.08 -1.16
C PHE A 182 -7.93 -8.00 -2.25
N PHE A 183 -7.29 -8.19 -3.41
CA PHE A 183 -7.43 -7.26 -4.54
C PHE A 183 -8.83 -7.20 -5.12
N ARG A 184 -9.55 -8.31 -5.17
CA ARG A 184 -10.93 -8.34 -5.65
C ARG A 184 -11.84 -7.54 -4.73
N GLU A 185 -11.65 -7.66 -3.44
CA GLU A 185 -12.39 -6.87 -2.47
C GLU A 185 -12.06 -5.36 -2.58
N ASN A 186 -10.80 -5.03 -2.82
CA ASN A 186 -10.38 -3.64 -3.10
C ASN A 186 -10.97 -3.09 -4.40
N LYS A 187 -11.12 -3.92 -5.45
CA LYS A 187 -11.60 -3.49 -6.77
C LYS A 187 -13.09 -3.18 -6.85
N LYS A 188 -13.88 -3.54 -5.86
CA LYS A 188 -15.32 -3.21 -5.86
C LYS A 188 -15.56 -1.71 -6.01
N ASN A 189 -14.52 -0.86 -5.82
CA ASN A 189 -14.57 0.58 -6.01
C ASN A 189 -13.27 1.13 -6.60
N SER A 190 -13.22 1.21 -7.91
CA SER A 190 -12.00 1.56 -8.66
C SER A 190 -11.42 2.97 -8.43
N LEU A 191 -12.14 3.89 -7.78
CA LEU A 191 -11.70 5.28 -7.53
C LEU A 191 -11.70 5.69 -6.05
N TYR A 192 -12.31 4.87 -5.19
CA TYR A 192 -12.24 4.99 -3.75
C TYR A 192 -12.09 3.57 -3.20
N ASP A 193 -10.85 3.19 -2.92
CA ASP A 193 -10.56 1.86 -2.39
C ASP A 193 -11.16 1.74 -1.00
N ALA A 194 -11.83 0.63 -0.75
CA ALA A 194 -12.30 0.31 0.58
C ALA A 194 -11.13 0.17 1.56
N LYS A 195 -11.39 0.40 2.84
CA LYS A 195 -10.42 0.14 3.90
C LYS A 195 -10.40 -1.35 4.20
N VAL A 196 -9.41 -2.05 3.71
CA VAL A 196 -9.29 -3.51 3.81
C VAL A 196 -7.91 -3.89 4.30
N TYR A 197 -7.86 -4.81 5.26
CA TYR A 197 -6.64 -5.45 5.68
C TYR A 197 -6.83 -6.96 5.78
N THR A 198 -5.74 -7.70 5.78
CA THR A 198 -5.77 -9.16 5.87
C THR A 198 -4.80 -9.62 6.94
N ASP A 199 -5.30 -10.43 7.87
CA ASP A 199 -4.50 -11.10 8.88
C ASP A 199 -3.99 -12.44 8.39
N PHE A 200 -2.75 -12.73 8.73
CA PHE A 200 -2.12 -14.03 8.61
C PHE A 200 -1.76 -14.51 10.01
N ARG A 201 -2.65 -15.30 10.62
CA ARG A 201 -2.51 -15.81 11.99
C ARG A 201 -1.95 -17.21 11.99
N LEU A 202 -0.99 -17.47 12.83
CA LEU A 202 -0.42 -18.80 12.95
C LEU A 202 -1.45 -19.78 13.54
N PHE A 203 -1.67 -20.87 12.81
CA PHE A 203 -2.48 -21.98 13.25
C PHE A 203 -1.65 -23.11 13.88
N ASN A 204 -0.42 -23.27 13.40
CA ASN A 204 0.55 -24.26 13.86
C ASN A 204 1.91 -23.59 14.10
N THR A 205 2.93 -24.43 14.37
CA THR A 205 4.30 -23.97 14.53
C THR A 205 4.76 -23.20 13.28
N SER A 206 5.23 -21.96 13.50
CA SER A 206 5.70 -21.09 12.41
C SER A 206 6.88 -21.71 11.68
N PRO A 207 6.92 -21.68 10.34
CA PRO A 207 8.11 -21.95 9.56
C PRO A 207 9.08 -20.74 9.59
N GLN A 208 9.28 -20.11 10.75
CA GLN A 208 10.08 -18.89 10.91
C GLN A 208 11.44 -18.98 10.25
N ASP A 209 12.15 -20.12 10.42
CA ASP A 209 13.47 -20.31 9.82
C ASP A 209 13.44 -20.18 8.29
N GLN A 210 12.35 -20.59 7.64
CA GLN A 210 12.19 -20.48 6.20
C GLN A 210 11.93 -19.02 5.77
N PHE A 211 11.12 -18.28 6.54
CA PHE A 211 10.92 -16.84 6.29
C PHE A 211 12.22 -16.07 6.48
N PHE A 212 12.96 -16.35 7.52
CA PHE A 212 14.29 -15.77 7.76
C PHE A 212 15.25 -16.05 6.59
N ASP A 213 15.26 -17.28 6.05
CA ASP A 213 16.08 -17.62 4.89
C ASP A 213 15.71 -16.79 3.66
N VAL A 214 14.41 -16.65 3.36
CA VAL A 214 13.95 -15.85 2.22
C VAL A 214 14.30 -14.37 2.41
N ILE A 215 14.09 -13.82 3.60
CA ILE A 215 14.41 -12.40 3.88
C ILE A 215 15.93 -12.18 3.80
N ASN A 216 16.76 -13.10 4.36
CA ASN A 216 18.21 -13.01 4.23
C ASN A 216 18.67 -13.00 2.78
N ARG A 217 18.09 -13.87 1.94
CA ARG A 217 18.40 -13.87 0.50
C ARG A 217 17.98 -12.56 -0.19
N MET A 218 16.87 -11.93 0.23
CA MET A 218 16.49 -10.61 -0.27
C MET A 218 17.54 -9.57 0.07
N VAL A 219 18.04 -9.58 1.31
CA VAL A 219 19.10 -8.68 1.78
C VAL A 219 20.40 -8.92 1.02
N ASP A 220 20.82 -10.18 0.85
CA ASP A 220 22.02 -10.53 0.08
C ASP A 220 21.92 -10.10 -1.38
N GLU A 221 20.74 -10.29 -1.98
CA GLU A 221 20.51 -9.87 -3.37
C GLU A 221 20.55 -8.35 -3.54
N ILE A 222 19.96 -7.59 -2.60
CA ILE A 222 20.00 -6.13 -2.61
C ILE A 222 21.42 -5.62 -2.39
N SER A 223 22.13 -6.17 -1.41
CA SER A 223 23.50 -5.77 -1.04
C SER A 223 24.52 -6.15 -2.12
N GLY A 224 24.27 -7.25 -2.84
CA GLY A 224 25.13 -7.74 -3.90
C GLY A 224 25.03 -6.95 -5.18
N ASN A 225 26.06 -7.05 -6.01
CA ASN A 225 26.09 -6.46 -7.36
C ASN A 225 25.85 -7.54 -8.42
N HIS A 226 24.68 -8.21 -8.35
CA HIS A 226 24.36 -9.31 -9.23
C HIS A 226 23.54 -8.86 -10.45
N SER A 227 23.83 -9.47 -11.60
CA SER A 227 22.96 -9.32 -12.79
C SER A 227 21.65 -10.08 -12.55
N GLY A 228 20.52 -9.48 -12.95
CA GLY A 228 19.20 -10.09 -12.76
C GLY A 228 18.59 -9.86 -11.37
N LYS A 229 19.15 -8.99 -10.54
CA LYS A 229 18.66 -8.61 -9.21
C LYS A 229 17.13 -8.44 -9.16
N SER A 230 16.57 -7.65 -10.05
CA SER A 230 15.11 -7.39 -10.10
C SER A 230 14.28 -8.67 -10.30
N HIS A 231 14.76 -9.62 -11.13
CA HIS A 231 14.10 -10.91 -11.33
C HIS A 231 14.21 -11.81 -10.09
N MET A 232 15.38 -11.83 -9.47
CA MET A 232 15.59 -12.61 -8.24
C MET A 232 14.73 -12.07 -7.10
N MET A 233 14.66 -10.74 -6.94
CA MET A 233 13.78 -10.12 -5.95
C MET A 233 12.31 -10.49 -6.16
N LYS A 234 11.82 -10.46 -7.40
CA LYS A 234 10.46 -10.94 -7.72
C LYS A 234 10.27 -12.40 -7.31
N ALA A 235 11.21 -13.28 -7.64
CA ALA A 235 11.14 -14.69 -7.27
C ALA A 235 11.11 -14.89 -5.73
N LEU A 236 11.89 -14.12 -4.99
CA LEU A 236 11.93 -14.19 -3.52
C LEU A 236 10.61 -13.66 -2.91
N PHE A 237 10.07 -12.57 -3.42
CA PHE A 237 8.74 -12.09 -3.03
C PHE A 237 7.65 -13.13 -3.30
N CYS A 238 7.69 -13.79 -4.46
CA CYS A 238 6.77 -14.86 -4.78
C CYS A 238 6.85 -16.02 -3.79
N ARG A 239 8.07 -16.41 -3.38
CA ARG A 239 8.28 -17.44 -2.35
C ARG A 239 7.74 -17.01 -0.99
N PHE A 240 7.95 -15.75 -0.62
CA PHE A 240 7.42 -15.21 0.63
C PHE A 240 5.89 -15.26 0.66
N ILE A 241 5.24 -14.83 -0.42
CA ILE A 241 3.78 -14.86 -0.58
C ILE A 241 3.26 -16.32 -0.55
N GLU A 242 3.90 -17.23 -1.29
CA GLU A 242 3.55 -18.65 -1.29
C GLU A 242 3.54 -19.24 0.13
N MET A 243 4.57 -18.93 0.93
CA MET A 243 4.69 -19.43 2.29
C MET A 243 3.57 -18.93 3.21
N LEU A 244 3.09 -17.70 3.03
CA LEU A 244 1.94 -17.15 3.75
C LEU A 244 0.62 -17.82 3.37
N GLU A 245 0.53 -18.37 2.16
CA GLU A 245 -0.70 -18.98 1.65
C GLU A 245 -0.80 -20.48 1.88
N ILE A 246 0.23 -21.12 2.46
CA ILE A 246 0.18 -22.52 2.86
C ILE A 246 -0.84 -22.67 3.99
N SER A 247 -2.01 -23.19 3.64
CA SER A 247 -3.19 -23.28 4.51
C SER A 247 -2.98 -24.06 5.83
N ASN A 248 -1.94 -24.90 5.89
CA ASN A 248 -1.62 -25.66 7.09
C ASN A 248 -0.87 -24.83 8.15
N ASN A 249 -0.32 -23.67 7.77
CA ASN A 249 0.45 -22.83 8.67
C ASN A 249 -0.36 -21.62 9.15
N TYR A 250 -1.19 -21.06 8.27
CA TYR A 250 -1.89 -19.80 8.53
C TYR A 250 -3.41 -19.92 8.39
N GLN A 251 -4.09 -19.32 9.36
CA GLN A 251 -5.47 -18.89 9.18
C GLN A 251 -5.44 -17.47 8.63
N THR A 252 -6.13 -17.25 7.52
CA THR A 252 -6.17 -15.94 6.85
C THR A 252 -7.60 -15.42 6.84
N GLU A 253 -7.76 -14.16 7.22
CA GLU A 253 -9.05 -13.49 7.22
C GLU A 253 -8.92 -12.10 6.62
N VAL A 254 -9.84 -11.76 5.70
CA VAL A 254 -9.94 -10.43 5.09
C VAL A 254 -10.94 -9.62 5.88
N HIS A 255 -10.49 -8.53 6.45
CA HIS A 255 -11.29 -7.62 7.27
C HIS A 255 -11.61 -6.34 6.53
N TRP A 256 -12.79 -5.81 6.81
CA TRP A 256 -13.24 -4.51 6.37
C TRP A 256 -13.26 -3.57 7.57
N ALA A 257 -12.44 -2.55 7.58
CA ALA A 257 -12.49 -1.58 8.64
C ALA A 257 -13.81 -0.81 8.60
N LYS A 258 -14.33 -0.51 9.77
CA LYS A 258 -15.58 0.22 9.92
C LYS A 258 -15.39 1.65 9.40
N LEU A 259 -16.12 1.99 8.37
CA LEU A 259 -16.12 3.35 7.83
C LEU A 259 -16.80 4.32 8.79
N SER A 260 -16.20 5.47 9.03
CA SER A 260 -16.87 6.61 9.68
C SER A 260 -18.08 7.06 8.84
N ASN A 261 -18.99 7.83 9.44
CA ASN A 261 -20.15 8.36 8.72
C ASN A 261 -19.74 9.16 7.47
N ASP A 262 -18.67 9.93 7.56
CA ASP A 262 -18.16 10.71 6.43
C ASP A 262 -17.64 9.83 5.30
N GLU A 263 -16.86 8.80 5.64
CA GLU A 263 -16.36 7.83 4.68
C GLU A 263 -17.47 7.02 4.03
N GLN A 264 -18.52 6.66 4.80
CA GLN A 264 -19.71 6.02 4.24
C GLN A 264 -20.39 6.88 3.19
N ILE A 265 -20.45 8.20 3.40
CA ILE A 265 -21.00 9.16 2.42
C ILE A 265 -20.14 9.19 1.17
N VAL A 266 -18.82 9.34 1.31
CA VAL A 266 -17.87 9.33 0.18
C VAL A 266 -17.97 8.02 -0.59
N TYR A 267 -18.01 6.89 0.11
CA TYR A 267 -18.16 5.55 -0.46
C TYR A 267 -19.46 5.39 -1.27
N LYS A 268 -20.60 5.83 -0.72
CA LYS A 268 -21.89 5.81 -1.43
C LYS A 268 -21.83 6.61 -2.75
N ILE A 269 -21.21 7.79 -2.70
CA ILE A 269 -21.06 8.65 -3.88
C ILE A 269 -20.12 8.00 -4.92
N ALA A 270 -18.99 7.46 -4.48
CA ALA A 270 -18.05 6.78 -5.35
C ALA A 270 -18.71 5.59 -6.08
N ASN A 271 -19.41 4.74 -5.32
CA ASN A 271 -20.18 3.62 -5.88
C ASN A 271 -21.23 4.04 -6.89
N ALA A 272 -21.98 5.08 -6.57
CA ALA A 272 -23.02 5.57 -7.45
C ALA A 272 -22.42 6.09 -8.77
N TYR A 273 -21.26 6.75 -8.74
CA TYR A 273 -20.57 7.18 -9.95
C TYR A 273 -20.02 6.04 -10.81
N GLN A 274 -19.83 4.84 -10.28
CA GLN A 274 -19.41 3.71 -11.11
C GLN A 274 -20.41 3.35 -12.21
N ASN A 275 -21.69 3.53 -11.94
CA ASN A 275 -22.75 3.16 -12.87
C ASN A 275 -23.43 4.38 -13.53
N LYS A 276 -23.21 5.59 -13.02
CA LYS A 276 -23.83 6.79 -13.55
C LYS A 276 -23.06 7.36 -14.74
N LEU A 277 -23.81 7.73 -15.78
CA LEU A 277 -23.34 8.56 -16.89
C LEU A 277 -23.83 10.00 -16.63
N GLY A 278 -22.88 10.93 -16.46
CA GLY A 278 -23.17 12.32 -16.10
C GLY A 278 -22.97 12.62 -14.60
N LEU A 279 -23.07 13.91 -14.26
CA LEU A 279 -22.97 14.38 -12.88
C LEU A 279 -24.28 14.19 -12.12
N PHE A 280 -24.18 14.02 -10.80
CA PHE A 280 -25.34 14.05 -9.92
C PHE A 280 -25.85 15.48 -9.72
N SER A 281 -27.16 15.67 -9.77
CA SER A 281 -27.83 16.86 -9.28
C SER A 281 -27.85 16.91 -7.75
N ARG A 282 -28.15 18.06 -7.15
CA ARG A 282 -28.25 18.20 -5.69
C ARG A 282 -29.29 17.24 -5.10
N SER A 283 -30.48 17.16 -5.73
CA SER A 283 -31.56 16.28 -5.27
C SER A 283 -31.15 14.78 -5.31
N GLU A 284 -30.46 14.35 -6.35
CA GLU A 284 -29.95 12.97 -6.45
C GLU A 284 -28.90 12.66 -5.38
N ILE A 285 -28.05 13.64 -5.02
CA ILE A 285 -27.08 13.49 -3.92
C ILE A 285 -27.81 13.36 -2.58
N GLU A 286 -28.84 14.16 -2.34
CA GLU A 286 -29.64 14.11 -1.12
C GLU A 286 -30.40 12.79 -1.00
N GLU A 287 -31.01 12.32 -2.07
CA GLU A 287 -31.66 11.00 -2.12
C GLU A 287 -30.67 9.86 -1.87
N LEU A 288 -29.50 9.90 -2.51
CA LEU A 288 -28.47 8.87 -2.39
C LEU A 288 -27.89 8.76 -0.98
N THR A 289 -27.63 9.92 -0.36
CA THR A 289 -26.87 9.95 0.91
C THR A 289 -27.76 10.05 2.13
N GLY A 290 -28.97 10.61 1.99
CA GLY A 290 -29.85 10.96 3.10
C GLY A 290 -29.46 12.26 3.82
N TYR A 291 -28.51 13.02 3.26
CA TYR A 291 -28.01 14.28 3.83
C TYR A 291 -28.17 15.43 2.84
N ASN A 292 -28.27 16.67 3.40
CA ASN A 292 -28.28 17.86 2.58
C ASN A 292 -27.01 17.98 1.70
N SER A 293 -27.16 18.39 0.45
CA SER A 293 -26.08 18.46 -0.54
C SER A 293 -24.92 19.38 -0.13
N ASP A 294 -25.17 20.45 0.63
CA ASP A 294 -24.11 21.35 1.11
C ASP A 294 -23.28 20.70 2.24
N TYR A 295 -23.91 19.85 3.07
CA TYR A 295 -23.20 19.05 4.05
C TYR A 295 -22.31 18.00 3.37
N VAL A 296 -22.84 17.30 2.37
CA VAL A 296 -22.09 16.32 1.57
C VAL A 296 -20.94 16.98 0.83
N GLU A 297 -21.12 18.18 0.26
CA GLU A 297 -20.06 18.96 -0.39
C GLU A 297 -18.89 19.26 0.56
N ARG A 298 -19.19 19.61 1.84
CA ARG A 298 -18.15 19.84 2.85
C ARG A 298 -17.37 18.57 3.19
N ILE A 299 -18.09 17.45 3.34
CA ILE A 299 -17.47 16.14 3.55
C ILE A 299 -16.54 15.79 2.38
N MET A 300 -17.04 15.88 1.14
CA MET A 300 -16.26 15.57 -0.04
C MET A 300 -14.99 16.41 -0.13
N LYS A 301 -15.07 17.72 0.13
CA LYS A 301 -13.89 18.59 0.16
C LYS A 301 -12.89 18.20 1.25
N ARG A 302 -13.39 17.84 2.46
CA ARG A 302 -12.54 17.46 3.59
C ARG A 302 -11.85 16.12 3.33
N SER A 303 -12.59 15.12 2.82
CA SER A 303 -12.11 13.75 2.68
C SER A 303 -11.32 13.52 1.37
N THR A 304 -11.68 14.22 0.28
CA THR A 304 -11.09 13.98 -1.05
C THR A 304 -10.31 15.16 -1.61
N GLY A 305 -10.35 16.31 -0.95
CA GLY A 305 -9.82 17.58 -1.47
C GLY A 305 -10.60 18.14 -2.66
N LYS A 306 -11.66 17.47 -3.13
CA LYS A 306 -12.42 17.84 -4.34
C LYS A 306 -13.87 18.22 -4.01
N THR A 307 -14.43 19.11 -4.81
CA THR A 307 -15.89 19.35 -4.82
C THR A 307 -16.61 18.13 -5.38
N LEU A 308 -17.91 17.96 -5.06
CA LEU A 308 -18.75 16.89 -5.65
C LEU A 308 -18.65 16.86 -7.18
N SER A 309 -18.77 18.02 -7.81
CA SER A 309 -18.66 18.13 -9.27
C SER A 309 -17.26 17.77 -9.78
N ALA A 310 -16.19 18.23 -9.12
CA ALA A 310 -14.82 17.91 -9.51
C ALA A 310 -14.53 16.40 -9.32
N TYR A 311 -15.03 15.83 -8.24
CA TYR A 311 -14.91 14.41 -7.96
C TYR A 311 -15.65 13.56 -9.02
N GLY A 312 -16.91 13.89 -9.32
CA GLY A 312 -17.68 13.21 -10.37
C GLY A 312 -17.01 13.28 -11.74
N LYS A 313 -16.38 14.41 -12.07
CA LYS A 313 -15.65 14.56 -13.35
C LYS A 313 -14.47 13.60 -13.47
N THR A 314 -13.78 13.22 -12.38
CA THR A 314 -12.71 12.22 -12.44
C THR A 314 -13.24 10.86 -12.87
N PHE A 315 -14.42 10.44 -12.40
CA PHE A 315 -15.07 9.21 -12.86
C PHE A 315 -15.47 9.26 -14.33
N LEU A 316 -16.05 10.36 -14.76
CA LEU A 316 -16.46 10.54 -16.15
C LEU A 316 -15.26 10.54 -17.12
N LEU A 317 -14.15 11.18 -16.72
CA LEU A 317 -12.92 11.17 -17.52
C LEU A 317 -12.29 9.77 -17.61
N LYS A 318 -12.31 9.01 -16.50
CA LYS A 318 -11.86 7.62 -16.54
C LYS A 318 -12.72 6.76 -17.46
N LYS A 319 -14.05 6.87 -17.36
CA LYS A 319 -14.96 6.18 -18.29
C LYS A 319 -14.72 6.57 -19.74
N ALA A 320 -14.42 7.85 -19.98
CA ALA A 320 -14.06 8.29 -21.32
C ALA A 320 -12.78 7.61 -21.82
N ALA A 321 -11.74 7.50 -20.97
CA ALA A 321 -10.52 6.81 -21.30
C ALA A 321 -10.79 5.32 -21.62
N ASP A 322 -11.54 4.62 -20.77
CA ASP A 322 -11.93 3.21 -20.98
C ASP A 322 -12.72 3.05 -22.31
N MET A 323 -13.67 3.96 -22.59
CA MET A 323 -14.41 3.90 -23.86
C MET A 323 -13.55 4.22 -25.08
N LEU A 324 -12.52 5.04 -24.94
CA LEU A 324 -11.59 5.36 -26.03
C LEU A 324 -10.71 4.16 -26.39
N THR A 325 -10.30 3.35 -25.41
CA THR A 325 -9.49 2.15 -25.61
C THR A 325 -10.31 0.93 -26.02
N ASP A 326 -11.48 0.76 -25.40
CA ASP A 326 -12.27 -0.48 -25.51
C ASP A 326 -13.33 -0.45 -26.62
N THR A 327 -13.56 0.71 -27.24
CA THR A 327 -14.61 0.87 -28.26
C THR A 327 -14.19 1.78 -29.41
N ASP A 328 -14.83 1.59 -30.58
CA ASP A 328 -14.68 2.45 -31.77
C ASP A 328 -15.60 3.68 -31.76
N LYS A 329 -16.28 3.99 -30.64
CA LYS A 329 -17.17 5.15 -30.53
C LYS A 329 -16.44 6.45 -30.84
N LYS A 330 -17.04 7.33 -31.60
CA LYS A 330 -16.45 8.66 -31.88
C LYS A 330 -16.33 9.47 -30.61
N VAL A 331 -15.29 10.28 -30.50
CA VAL A 331 -15.07 11.18 -29.34
C VAL A 331 -16.30 12.04 -29.03
N GLY A 332 -17.02 12.49 -30.07
CA GLY A 332 -18.28 13.25 -29.92
C GLY A 332 -19.37 12.46 -29.21
N ASP A 333 -19.54 11.19 -29.60
CA ASP A 333 -20.56 10.30 -29.03
C ASP A 333 -20.24 9.96 -27.56
N ILE A 334 -18.94 9.79 -27.24
CA ILE A 334 -18.49 9.59 -25.86
C ILE A 334 -18.77 10.83 -25.01
N CYS A 335 -18.49 12.04 -25.53
CA CYS A 335 -18.82 13.28 -24.85
C CYS A 335 -20.31 13.37 -24.50
N GLU A 336 -21.16 13.09 -25.47
CA GLU A 336 -22.63 13.17 -25.32
C GLU A 336 -23.11 12.12 -24.30
N LEU A 337 -22.65 10.87 -24.40
CA LEU A 337 -22.96 9.79 -23.46
C LEU A 337 -22.59 10.13 -22.01
N LEU A 338 -21.47 10.85 -21.82
CA LEU A 338 -21.01 11.27 -20.50
C LEU A 338 -21.60 12.60 -20.03
N GLY A 339 -22.59 13.14 -20.77
CA GLY A 339 -23.31 14.35 -20.40
C GLY A 339 -22.54 15.65 -20.63
N TYR A 340 -21.50 15.66 -21.45
CA TYR A 340 -20.79 16.88 -21.83
C TYR A 340 -21.41 17.50 -23.07
N SER A 341 -22.10 18.62 -22.89
CA SER A 341 -22.66 19.40 -24.00
C SER A 341 -21.61 20.17 -24.82
N ASN A 342 -20.44 20.42 -24.24
CA ASN A 342 -19.38 21.20 -24.89
C ASN A 342 -18.12 20.34 -25.06
N ARG A 343 -17.87 19.88 -26.30
CA ARG A 343 -16.73 19.05 -26.67
C ARG A 343 -15.37 19.73 -26.42
N ASN A 344 -15.27 21.05 -26.63
CA ASN A 344 -14.02 21.77 -26.39
C ASN A 344 -13.68 21.80 -24.88
N TYR A 345 -14.69 21.96 -24.05
CA TYR A 345 -14.52 21.88 -22.59
C TYR A 345 -14.10 20.46 -22.14
N PHE A 346 -14.74 19.43 -22.67
CA PHE A 346 -14.35 18.06 -22.42
C PHE A 346 -12.90 17.79 -22.82
N ASN A 347 -12.49 18.18 -24.04
CA ASN A 347 -11.11 18.00 -24.51
C ASN A 347 -10.09 18.68 -23.59
N LYS A 348 -10.39 19.89 -23.09
CA LYS A 348 -9.52 20.59 -22.14
C LYS A 348 -9.41 19.85 -20.80
N LEU A 349 -10.52 19.31 -20.27
CA LEU A 349 -10.52 18.54 -19.04
C LEU A 349 -9.73 17.23 -19.21
N PHE A 350 -9.95 16.53 -20.32
CA PHE A 350 -9.26 15.28 -20.62
C PHE A 350 -7.75 15.49 -20.78
N PHE A 351 -7.37 16.53 -21.53
CA PHE A 351 -5.96 16.91 -21.69
C PHE A 351 -5.30 17.26 -20.33
N LYS A 352 -6.03 17.98 -19.48
CA LYS A 352 -5.52 18.31 -18.13
C LYS A 352 -5.26 17.07 -17.29
N GLU A 353 -6.10 16.05 -17.41
CA GLU A 353 -6.01 14.81 -16.62
C GLU A 353 -4.96 13.82 -17.17
N TYR A 354 -4.91 13.66 -18.49
CA TYR A 354 -4.09 12.62 -19.14
C TYR A 354 -2.89 13.15 -19.94
N GLY A 355 -2.69 14.47 -20.01
CA GLY A 355 -1.58 15.09 -20.76
C GLY A 355 -1.70 15.00 -22.26
N MET A 356 -2.77 14.42 -22.81
CA MET A 356 -3.01 14.24 -24.24
C MET A 356 -4.49 14.40 -24.58
N THR A 357 -4.79 14.69 -25.84
CA THR A 357 -6.16 14.78 -26.32
C THR A 357 -6.84 13.39 -26.36
N PRO A 358 -8.19 13.31 -26.30
CA PRO A 358 -8.90 12.03 -26.46
C PRO A 358 -8.54 11.27 -27.75
N SER A 359 -8.25 11.99 -28.83
CA SER A 359 -7.89 11.38 -30.11
C SER A 359 -6.44 10.84 -30.13
N GLU A 360 -5.54 11.46 -29.40
CA GLU A 360 -4.18 10.97 -29.20
C GLU A 360 -4.18 9.78 -28.26
N TYR A 361 -4.93 9.84 -27.16
CA TYR A 361 -5.09 8.76 -26.17
C TYR A 361 -5.61 7.46 -26.81
N ARG A 362 -6.54 7.54 -27.76
CA ARG A 362 -7.03 6.37 -28.51
C ARG A 362 -5.95 5.68 -29.35
N LYS A 363 -4.90 6.39 -29.75
CA LYS A 363 -3.85 5.88 -30.63
C LYS A 363 -2.63 5.37 -29.86
N SER A 364 -2.53 5.73 -28.58
CA SER A 364 -1.45 5.28 -27.69
C SER A 364 -1.70 3.86 -27.19
#